data_13a7d70fb13d6e66e70da604b60f910c
#
_entry.id   13a7d70fb13d6e66e70da604b60f910c
#
_cell.length_a   1.000
_cell.length_b   1.000
_cell.length_c   1.000
_cell.angle_alpha   90.00
_cell.angle_beta   90.00
_cell.angle_gamma   90.00
#
_symmetry.space_group_name_H-M   'P 1'
#
loop_
_entity.id
_entity.type
_entity.pdbx_description
1 polymer ?
#
loop_
_entity_poly.entity_id
_entity_poly.type
_entity_poly.pdbx_seq_one_letter_code
_entity_poly.pdbx_strand_id
1 'polypeptide(L)'
;MLVDTDEGLEVHGDVVADLTHLLAELVENALAFSPPETAVEVTARKDRGGSRIIVADRGVGMTDSQLAAANERIRSAAHDTETPSEFLGHYVVGRLAARHGVIVELVHGESSGTVAMVRLPTGAVVPGADELVEEFESAMAASAPQQPVDSSFDPL
;
A
#
# COMPACT_ATOMS: atom_id res chain seq x y z
N MET A 1 13.82 -13.56 -7.84
CA MET A 1 13.13 -12.43 -7.21
C MET A 1 14.13 -11.28 -7.10
N LEU A 2 13.72 -10.09 -7.50
CA LEU A 2 14.45 -8.83 -7.34
C LEU A 2 13.71 -7.96 -6.35
N VAL A 3 14.43 -7.34 -5.41
CA VAL A 3 13.83 -6.46 -4.39
C VAL A 3 14.55 -5.12 -4.40
N ASP A 4 13.79 -4.03 -4.52
CA ASP A 4 14.28 -2.66 -4.49
C ASP A 4 13.38 -1.80 -3.59
N THR A 5 13.95 -1.17 -2.57
CA THR A 5 13.21 -0.43 -1.56
C THR A 5 13.85 0.92 -1.29
N ASP A 6 13.03 1.93 -1.00
CA ASP A 6 13.51 3.21 -0.49
C ASP A 6 14.16 3.02 0.89
N GLU A 7 15.27 3.71 1.12
CA GLU A 7 15.92 3.74 2.43
C GLU A 7 14.99 4.37 3.48
N GLY A 8 14.99 3.80 4.69
CA GLY A 8 14.21 4.30 5.81
C GLY A 8 12.69 4.13 5.68
N LEU A 9 12.23 3.21 4.80
CA LEU A 9 10.83 2.79 4.80
C LEU A 9 10.62 1.78 5.93
N GLU A 10 9.93 2.20 6.96
CA GLU A 10 9.63 1.39 8.14
C GLU A 10 8.12 1.28 8.33
N VAL A 11 7.64 0.14 8.80
CA VAL A 11 6.23 -0.08 9.16
C VAL A 11 6.09 -0.30 10.65
N HIS A 12 4.94 0.05 11.21
CA HIS A 12 4.65 -0.20 12.62
C HIS A 12 4.66 -1.69 12.94
N GLY A 13 5.18 -2.06 14.11
CA GLY A 13 5.41 -3.45 14.50
C GLY A 13 4.16 -4.32 14.53
N ASP A 14 3.00 -3.75 14.81
CA ASP A 14 1.69 -4.42 14.79
C ASP A 14 1.21 -4.78 13.37
N VAL A 15 1.75 -4.10 12.35
CA VAL A 15 1.43 -4.35 10.94
C VAL A 15 2.35 -5.40 10.31
N VAL A 16 3.58 -5.55 10.83
CA VAL A 16 4.67 -6.35 10.20
C VAL A 16 4.24 -7.78 9.89
N ALA A 17 3.65 -8.49 10.86
CA ALA A 17 3.30 -9.90 10.69
C ALA A 17 2.23 -10.10 9.60
N ASP A 18 1.18 -9.30 9.63
CA ASP A 18 0.09 -9.37 8.66
C ASP A 18 0.54 -8.91 7.26
N LEU A 19 1.35 -7.86 7.18
CA LEU A 19 1.92 -7.39 5.93
C LEU A 19 2.88 -8.42 5.31
N THR A 20 3.71 -9.06 6.12
CA THR A 20 4.61 -10.12 5.66
C THR A 20 3.84 -11.29 5.07
N HIS A 21 2.78 -11.72 5.74
CA HIS A 21 1.92 -12.81 5.24
C HIS A 21 1.19 -12.39 3.94
N LEU A 22 0.63 -11.19 3.90
CA LEU A 22 -0.01 -10.64 2.70
C LEU A 22 0.95 -10.61 1.50
N LEU A 23 2.16 -10.10 1.71
CA LEU A 23 3.18 -10.04 0.65
C LEU A 23 3.65 -11.44 0.23
N ALA A 24 3.76 -12.39 1.17
CA ALA A 24 4.11 -13.78 0.85
C ALA A 24 3.08 -14.40 -0.09
N GLU A 25 1.78 -14.25 0.18
CA GLU A 25 0.69 -14.72 -0.71
C GLU A 25 0.79 -14.12 -2.11
N LEU A 26 1.04 -12.80 -2.21
CA LEU A 26 1.19 -12.13 -3.51
C LEU A 26 2.43 -12.61 -4.28
N VAL A 27 3.56 -12.79 -3.59
CA VAL A 27 4.81 -13.28 -4.20
C VAL A 27 4.67 -14.74 -4.62
N GLU A 28 4.05 -15.59 -3.79
CA GLU A 28 3.80 -17.00 -4.15
C GLU A 28 2.91 -17.12 -5.40
N ASN A 29 1.86 -16.30 -5.48
CA ASN A 29 1.04 -16.23 -6.68
C ASN A 29 1.84 -15.78 -7.90
N ALA A 30 2.64 -14.73 -7.77
CA ALA A 30 3.49 -14.23 -8.85
C ALA A 30 4.49 -15.29 -9.33
N LEU A 31 5.11 -16.04 -8.42
CA LEU A 31 6.04 -17.12 -8.75
C LEU A 31 5.33 -18.32 -9.40
N ALA A 32 4.13 -18.67 -8.94
CA ALA A 32 3.38 -19.80 -9.46
C ALA A 32 2.91 -19.60 -10.91
N PHE A 33 2.67 -18.36 -11.32
CA PHE A 33 2.16 -18.01 -12.66
C PHE A 33 3.23 -17.44 -13.60
N SER A 34 4.47 -17.32 -13.12
CA SER A 34 5.62 -16.86 -13.92
C SER A 34 6.44 -18.03 -14.47
N PRO A 35 6.99 -17.90 -15.69
CA PRO A 35 8.01 -18.84 -16.18
C PRO A 35 9.20 -18.89 -15.22
N PRO A 36 9.83 -20.09 -15.02
CA PRO A 36 10.91 -20.26 -14.05
C PRO A 36 12.13 -19.36 -14.29
N GLU A 37 12.37 -18.96 -15.53
CA GLU A 37 13.47 -18.11 -15.95
C GLU A 37 13.21 -16.61 -15.79
N THR A 38 11.99 -16.22 -15.40
CA THR A 38 11.63 -14.81 -15.19
C THR A 38 11.72 -14.43 -13.70
N ALA A 39 12.09 -13.19 -13.42
CA ALA A 39 12.15 -12.68 -12.06
C ALA A 39 10.81 -12.04 -11.68
N VAL A 40 10.36 -12.32 -10.46
CA VAL A 40 9.35 -11.51 -9.78
C VAL A 40 10.06 -10.29 -9.18
N GLU A 41 9.56 -9.12 -9.47
CA GLU A 41 10.11 -7.84 -9.01
C GLU A 41 9.23 -7.30 -7.87
N VAL A 42 9.87 -6.94 -6.75
CA VAL A 42 9.21 -6.30 -5.61
C VAL A 42 9.85 -4.95 -5.40
N THR A 43 9.06 -3.89 -5.47
CA THR A 43 9.53 -2.53 -5.19
C THR A 43 8.70 -1.90 -4.10
N ALA A 44 9.36 -1.15 -3.19
CA ALA A 44 8.67 -0.38 -2.17
C ALA A 44 9.15 1.07 -2.21
N ARG A 45 8.20 2.00 -2.22
CA ARG A 45 8.46 3.43 -2.31
C ARG A 45 7.60 4.20 -1.32
N LYS A 46 8.16 5.29 -0.77
CA LYS A 46 7.39 6.26 -0.02
C LYS A 46 6.46 7.03 -0.97
N ASP A 47 5.30 7.39 -0.46
CA ASP A 47 4.29 8.18 -1.17
C ASP A 47 3.71 9.22 -0.20
N ARG A 48 3.18 10.34 -0.69
CA ARG A 48 2.62 11.44 0.14
C ARG A 48 1.49 11.01 1.08
N GLY A 49 0.85 9.89 0.81
CA GLY A 49 -0.24 9.34 1.62
C GLY A 49 0.12 8.03 2.35
N GLY A 50 1.42 7.72 2.53
CA GLY A 50 1.88 6.47 3.13
C GLY A 50 3.00 5.83 2.32
N SER A 51 2.83 4.57 1.93
CA SER A 51 3.80 3.85 1.12
C SER A 51 3.13 2.94 0.11
N ARG A 52 3.83 2.66 -0.97
CA ARG A 52 3.37 1.75 -2.01
C ARG A 52 4.38 0.64 -2.21
N ILE A 53 3.87 -0.60 -2.17
CA ILE A 53 4.63 -1.80 -2.54
C ILE A 53 4.04 -2.35 -3.82
N ILE A 54 4.89 -2.74 -4.75
CA ILE A 54 4.52 -3.32 -6.03
C ILE A 54 5.16 -4.69 -6.12
N VAL A 55 4.36 -5.72 -6.42
CA VAL A 55 4.81 -7.06 -6.78
C VAL A 55 4.43 -7.28 -8.23
N ALA A 56 5.42 -7.36 -9.11
CA ALA A 56 5.23 -7.53 -10.55
C ALA A 56 5.77 -8.87 -11.02
N ASP A 57 4.96 -9.61 -11.75
CA ASP A 57 5.34 -10.82 -12.43
C ASP A 57 5.38 -10.63 -13.95
N ARG A 58 5.97 -11.58 -14.64
CA ARG A 58 6.04 -11.65 -16.12
C ARG A 58 5.39 -12.93 -16.64
N GLY A 59 4.34 -13.37 -15.97
CA GLY A 59 3.58 -14.56 -16.33
C GLY A 59 2.63 -14.34 -17.50
N VAL A 60 1.70 -15.26 -17.64
CA VAL A 60 0.66 -15.20 -18.69
C VAL A 60 -0.34 -14.05 -18.46
N GLY A 61 -0.38 -13.50 -17.24
CA GLY A 61 -1.36 -12.49 -16.85
C GLY A 61 -2.77 -13.05 -16.67
N MET A 62 -3.72 -12.16 -16.50
CA MET A 62 -5.15 -12.44 -16.34
C MET A 62 -5.91 -11.75 -17.46
N THR A 63 -7.06 -12.31 -17.86
CA THR A 63 -8.02 -11.58 -18.69
C THR A 63 -8.70 -10.49 -17.85
N ASP A 64 -9.34 -9.51 -18.50
CA ASP A 64 -10.08 -8.44 -17.80
C ASP A 64 -11.10 -9.00 -16.80
N SER A 65 -11.83 -10.04 -17.19
CA SER A 65 -12.83 -10.68 -16.33
C SER A 65 -12.21 -11.42 -15.13
N GLN A 66 -11.07 -12.07 -15.33
CA GLN A 66 -10.34 -12.73 -14.24
C GLN A 66 -9.77 -11.70 -13.26
N LEU A 67 -9.22 -10.61 -13.78
CA LEU A 67 -8.66 -9.52 -12.99
C LEU A 67 -9.75 -8.84 -12.15
N ALA A 68 -10.89 -8.53 -12.76
CA ALA A 68 -12.04 -7.97 -12.06
C ALA A 68 -12.55 -8.91 -10.96
N ALA A 69 -12.66 -10.21 -11.23
CA ALA A 69 -13.08 -11.20 -10.25
C ALA A 69 -12.07 -11.35 -9.10
N ALA A 70 -10.76 -11.31 -9.39
CA ALA A 70 -9.71 -11.38 -8.38
C ALA A 70 -9.74 -10.14 -7.45
N ASN A 71 -9.86 -8.96 -8.03
CA ASN A 71 -10.00 -7.71 -7.26
C ASN A 71 -11.28 -7.69 -6.41
N GLU A 72 -12.38 -8.24 -6.93
CA GLU A 72 -13.62 -8.34 -6.14
C GLU A 72 -13.47 -9.27 -4.95
N ARG A 73 -12.83 -10.46 -5.11
CA ARG A 73 -12.55 -11.37 -3.99
C ARG A 73 -11.71 -10.72 -2.90
N ILE A 74 -10.67 -9.94 -3.29
CA ILE A 74 -9.82 -9.23 -2.34
C ILE A 74 -10.66 -8.20 -1.56
N ARG A 75 -11.52 -7.43 -2.24
CA ARG A 75 -12.36 -6.42 -1.59
C ARG A 75 -13.45 -7.00 -0.71
N SER A 76 -14.13 -8.06 -1.15
CA SER A 76 -15.23 -8.67 -0.40
C SER A 76 -14.75 -9.46 0.82
N ALA A 77 -13.51 -9.96 0.80
CA ALA A 77 -12.96 -10.81 1.86
C ALA A 77 -13.04 -10.19 3.28
N ALA A 78 -13.06 -8.87 3.40
CA ALA A 78 -13.24 -8.18 4.68
C ALA A 78 -14.60 -8.45 5.33
N HIS A 79 -15.62 -8.74 4.53
CA HIS A 79 -17.02 -8.89 4.94
C HIS A 79 -17.52 -10.33 4.86
N ASP A 80 -16.78 -11.20 4.16
CA ASP A 80 -17.17 -12.59 3.98
C ASP A 80 -17.01 -13.37 5.28
N THR A 81 -18.05 -14.13 5.64
CA THR A 81 -18.06 -14.99 6.83
C THR A 81 -17.59 -16.41 6.54
N GLU A 82 -17.61 -16.83 5.28
CA GLU A 82 -17.20 -18.15 4.83
C GLU A 82 -15.84 -18.07 4.15
N THR A 83 -14.95 -19.01 4.49
CA THR A 83 -13.65 -19.15 3.81
C THR A 83 -13.87 -19.94 2.52
N PRO A 84 -13.58 -19.35 1.35
CA PRO A 84 -13.71 -20.06 0.09
C PRO A 84 -12.71 -21.23 -0.01
N SER A 85 -13.12 -22.32 -0.63
CA SER A 85 -12.23 -23.46 -0.89
C SER A 85 -11.27 -23.22 -2.06
N GLU A 86 -11.61 -22.27 -2.93
CA GLU A 86 -10.81 -21.88 -4.08
C GLU A 86 -10.33 -20.42 -3.92
N PHE A 87 -9.16 -20.11 -4.48
CA PHE A 87 -8.57 -18.78 -4.43
C PHE A 87 -8.32 -18.27 -3.00
N LEU A 88 -7.94 -19.15 -2.10
CA LEU A 88 -7.69 -18.84 -0.68
C LEU A 88 -6.70 -17.70 -0.51
N GLY A 89 -5.66 -17.62 -1.34
CA GLY A 89 -4.67 -16.53 -1.28
C GLY A 89 -5.28 -15.13 -1.43
N HIS A 90 -6.19 -14.93 -2.40
CA HIS A 90 -6.88 -13.63 -2.54
C HIS A 90 -7.75 -13.28 -1.33
N TYR A 91 -8.39 -14.29 -0.73
CA TYR A 91 -9.16 -14.11 0.49
C TYR A 91 -8.26 -13.72 1.68
N VAL A 92 -7.13 -14.42 1.86
CA VAL A 92 -6.15 -14.08 2.91
C VAL A 92 -5.62 -12.67 2.73
N VAL A 93 -5.21 -12.30 1.50
CA VAL A 93 -4.76 -10.95 1.16
C VAL A 93 -5.79 -9.90 1.55
N GLY A 94 -7.06 -10.08 1.16
CA GLY A 94 -8.13 -9.13 1.46
C GLY A 94 -8.41 -9.00 2.97
N ARG A 95 -8.39 -10.12 3.71
CA ARG A 95 -8.59 -10.13 5.17
C ARG A 95 -7.48 -9.41 5.91
N LEU A 96 -6.22 -9.66 5.54
CA LEU A 96 -5.06 -9.03 6.17
C LEU A 96 -5.01 -7.54 5.82
N ALA A 97 -5.27 -7.19 4.56
CA ALA A 97 -5.31 -5.79 4.12
C ALA A 97 -6.35 -4.98 4.89
N ALA A 98 -7.56 -5.51 5.05
CA ALA A 98 -8.67 -4.82 5.73
C ALA A 98 -8.38 -4.49 7.20
N ARG A 99 -7.58 -5.31 7.90
CA ARG A 99 -7.22 -5.07 9.30
C ARG A 99 -6.44 -3.77 9.52
N HIS A 100 -5.64 -3.40 8.54
CA HIS A 100 -4.71 -2.28 8.65
C HIS A 100 -5.03 -1.13 7.68
N GLY A 101 -6.20 -1.17 7.04
CA GLY A 101 -6.58 -0.17 6.04
C GLY A 101 -5.68 -0.17 4.79
N VAL A 102 -4.98 -1.28 4.54
CA VAL A 102 -4.15 -1.49 3.35
C VAL A 102 -5.08 -1.72 2.15
N ILE A 103 -4.75 -1.11 1.02
CA ILE A 103 -5.48 -1.31 -0.24
C ILE A 103 -4.62 -2.17 -1.16
N VAL A 104 -5.20 -3.25 -1.66
CA VAL A 104 -4.55 -4.13 -2.62
C VAL A 104 -5.35 -4.12 -3.92
N GLU A 105 -4.68 -3.91 -5.03
CA GLU A 105 -5.26 -3.89 -6.36
C GLU A 105 -4.36 -4.65 -7.34
N LEU A 106 -4.95 -5.55 -8.11
CA LEU A 106 -4.28 -6.26 -9.19
C LEU A 106 -4.56 -5.54 -10.51
N VAL A 107 -3.53 -5.32 -11.30
CA VAL A 107 -3.62 -4.69 -12.63
C VAL A 107 -2.80 -5.47 -13.65
N HIS A 108 -3.02 -5.21 -14.94
CA HIS A 108 -2.17 -5.76 -16.00
C HIS A 108 -0.74 -5.24 -15.90
N GLY A 109 0.24 -6.11 -16.13
CA GLY A 109 1.62 -5.69 -16.36
C GLY A 109 1.77 -4.94 -17.69
N GLU A 110 2.76 -4.07 -17.80
CA GLU A 110 2.98 -3.24 -18.99
C GLU A 110 3.18 -4.05 -20.28
N SER A 111 3.87 -5.18 -20.20
CA SER A 111 4.16 -6.04 -21.37
C SER A 111 3.46 -7.39 -21.27
N SER A 112 3.38 -7.96 -20.09
CA SER A 112 2.73 -9.23 -19.76
C SER A 112 2.67 -9.40 -18.25
N GLY A 113 1.97 -10.43 -17.77
CA GLY A 113 1.88 -10.75 -16.36
C GLY A 113 0.90 -9.88 -15.60
N THR A 114 1.02 -9.91 -14.28
CA THR A 114 0.17 -9.20 -13.35
C THR A 114 1.02 -8.33 -12.41
N VAL A 115 0.49 -7.20 -12.05
CA VAL A 115 1.08 -6.30 -11.05
C VAL A 115 0.12 -6.19 -9.88
N ALA A 116 0.57 -6.56 -8.69
CA ALA A 116 -0.14 -6.30 -7.45
C ALA A 116 0.38 -4.99 -6.82
N MET A 117 -0.50 -4.02 -6.68
CA MET A 117 -0.24 -2.77 -6.00
C MET A 117 -0.78 -2.83 -4.58
N VAL A 118 0.10 -2.67 -3.61
CA VAL A 118 -0.22 -2.64 -2.18
C VAL A 118 0.04 -1.23 -1.68
N ARG A 119 -0.99 -0.54 -1.23
CA ARG A 119 -0.90 0.81 -0.69
C ARG A 119 -1.12 0.78 0.81
N LEU A 120 -0.11 1.19 1.55
CA LEU A 120 -0.15 1.32 2.99
C LEU A 120 -0.55 2.76 3.36
N PRO A 121 -1.55 2.95 4.25
CA PRO A 121 -1.88 4.27 4.76
C PRO A 121 -0.75 4.82 5.67
N THR A 122 -0.71 6.13 5.89
CA THR A 122 0.25 6.78 6.79
C THR A 122 0.25 6.16 8.20
N GLY A 123 -0.91 5.74 8.70
CA GLY A 123 -1.01 5.08 10.00
C GLY A 123 -0.38 3.69 10.10
N ALA A 124 0.04 3.09 8.99
CA ALA A 124 0.77 1.80 8.96
C ALA A 124 2.28 1.98 8.81
N VAL A 125 2.75 3.18 8.51
CA VAL A 125 4.15 3.53 8.22
C VAL A 125 4.70 4.40 9.32
N VAL A 126 5.94 4.15 9.74
CA VAL A 126 6.64 5.02 10.70
C VAL A 126 7.07 6.30 9.96
N PRO A 127 6.67 7.49 10.43
CA PRO A 127 7.09 8.75 9.81
C PRO A 127 8.61 8.86 9.81
N GLY A 128 9.18 9.29 8.68
CA GLY A 128 10.61 9.62 8.62
C GLY A 128 10.92 10.85 9.47
N ALA A 129 12.17 11.01 9.86
CA ALA A 129 12.59 12.16 10.66
C ALA A 129 12.25 13.50 9.96
N ASP A 130 12.36 13.56 8.65
CA ASP A 130 12.04 14.75 7.85
C ASP A 130 10.53 15.05 7.84
N GLU A 131 9.69 14.02 7.77
CA GLU A 131 8.22 14.17 7.84
C GLU A 131 7.76 14.68 9.22
N LEU A 132 8.40 14.21 10.30
CA LEU A 132 8.12 14.68 11.66
C LEU A 132 8.50 16.15 11.84
N VAL A 133 9.58 16.61 11.22
CA VAL A 133 10.02 18.02 11.25
C VAL A 133 9.01 18.88 10.49
N GLU A 134 8.60 18.49 9.28
CA GLU A 134 7.62 19.24 8.49
C GLU A 134 6.25 19.32 9.20
N GLU A 135 5.79 18.22 9.81
CA GLU A 135 4.56 18.20 10.58
C GLU A 135 4.63 19.11 11.80
N PHE A 136 5.76 19.08 12.52
CA PHE A 136 6.01 19.96 13.66
C PHE A 136 6.05 21.43 13.26
N GLU A 137 6.77 21.79 12.20
CA GLU A 137 6.85 23.16 11.68
C GLU A 137 5.48 23.67 11.23
N SER A 138 4.70 22.82 10.56
CA SER A 138 3.33 23.14 10.12
C SER A 138 2.39 23.37 11.32
N ALA A 139 2.48 22.53 12.35
CA ALA A 139 1.70 22.67 13.57
C ALA A 139 2.07 23.94 14.34
N MET A 140 3.36 24.28 14.42
CA MET A 140 3.84 25.51 15.04
C MET A 140 3.38 26.75 14.28
N ALA A 141 3.41 26.74 12.95
CA ALA A 141 2.92 27.83 12.12
C ALA A 141 1.42 28.07 12.29
N ALA A 142 0.62 26.99 12.42
CA ALA A 142 -0.81 27.07 12.66
C ALA A 142 -1.17 27.57 14.08
N SER A 143 -0.27 27.38 15.06
CA SER A 143 -0.43 27.82 16.47
C SER A 143 0.06 29.24 16.73
N ALA A 144 0.66 29.92 15.77
CA ALA A 144 1.13 31.27 15.94
C ALA A 144 -0.06 32.22 16.23
N PRO A 145 -0.04 33.03 17.31
CA PRO A 145 -1.13 33.95 17.61
C PRO A 145 -1.23 35.00 16.51
N GLN A 146 -2.42 35.09 15.90
CA GLN A 146 -2.72 36.19 14.98
C GLN A 146 -2.64 37.49 15.78
N GLN A 147 -1.69 38.34 15.44
CA GLN A 147 -1.62 39.68 15.99
C GLN A 147 -2.90 40.43 15.61
N PRO A 148 -3.60 41.05 16.58
CA PRO A 148 -4.74 41.89 16.22
C PRO A 148 -4.22 43.06 15.37
N VAL A 149 -4.74 43.21 14.17
CA VAL A 149 -4.57 44.41 13.35
C VAL A 149 -5.31 45.54 14.07
N ASP A 150 -4.54 46.36 14.78
CA ASP A 150 -5.06 47.58 15.37
C ASP A 150 -5.35 48.58 14.23
N SER A 151 -6.63 48.61 13.84
CA SER A 151 -7.16 49.57 12.88
C SER A 151 -7.81 50.76 13.62
N SER A 152 -7.05 51.51 14.38
CA SER A 152 -7.51 52.79 14.94
C SER A 152 -6.39 53.81 15.00
N PHE A 153 -6.13 54.40 13.85
CA PHE A 153 -5.56 55.74 13.87
C PHE A 153 -6.26 56.57 12.82
N ASP A 154 -7.29 57.29 13.23
CA ASP A 154 -7.92 58.38 12.51
C ASP A 154 -7.33 59.70 13.01
N PRO A 155 -6.57 60.48 12.23
CA PRO A 155 -6.16 61.83 12.62
C PRO A 155 -7.13 62.82 12.01
N LEU A 156 -7.81 63.54 12.87
CA LEU A 156 -8.42 64.85 12.50
C LEU A 156 -7.36 65.84 12.12
#